data_3cdc5fc23ca84e3f703781f9263449e8
#
_entry.id   3cdc5fc23ca84e3f703781f9263449e8
#
_cell.length_a   1.000
_cell.length_b   1.000
_cell.length_c   1.000
_cell.angle_alpha   90.00
_cell.angle_beta   90.00
_cell.angle_gamma   90.00
#
_symmetry.space_group_name_H-M   'P 1'
#
loop_
_entity.id
_entity.type
_entity.pdbx_description
1 polymer ?
#
loop_
_entity_poly.entity_id
_entity_poly.type
_entity_poly.pdbx_seq_one_letter_code
_entity_poly.pdbx_strand_id
1 'polypeptide(L)'
;MAEAFKLYKLIILYMLDKVDFPLTNSQISEFILNEGYTTYFKLQQALSELLDSGFIREESTHTRTFYHLTEEGEETIHYFKNDISPAIQEDINSFLSNKQYELKNEVAIKADYYRNPNMEYCVRCQILERDAPLIDLTLTVPTESEAMAIAANWTQKNEIRQSNGRIIIGISPKKNELYFNFHCKYSSFSFYLARICIIIIFQGMFL
;
A
#
# COMPACT_ATOMS: atom_id res chain seq x y z
N MET A 1 -8.53 1.58 -32.38
CA MET A 1 -9.02 1.61 -30.98
C MET A 1 -8.61 0.39 -30.17
N ALA A 2 -8.70 -0.82 -30.68
CA ALA A 2 -8.30 -2.04 -29.96
C ALA A 2 -6.80 -2.08 -29.58
N GLU A 3 -5.92 -1.60 -30.43
CA GLU A 3 -4.46 -1.61 -30.23
C GLU A 3 -4.01 -0.65 -29.11
N ALA A 4 -4.59 0.56 -29.06
CA ALA A 4 -4.31 1.50 -27.97
C ALA A 4 -4.80 0.96 -26.62
N PHE A 5 -5.93 0.26 -26.59
CA PHE A 5 -6.46 -0.33 -25.37
C PHE A 5 -5.62 -1.52 -24.87
N LYS A 6 -5.06 -2.32 -25.78
CA LYS A 6 -4.05 -3.35 -25.48
C LYS A 6 -2.84 -2.72 -24.80
N LEU A 7 -2.34 -1.58 -25.33
CA LEU A 7 -1.19 -0.88 -24.77
C LEU A 7 -1.43 -0.44 -23.33
N TYR A 8 -2.62 0.08 -22.98
CA TYR A 8 -2.92 0.48 -21.59
C TYR A 8 -2.82 -0.69 -20.62
N LYS A 9 -3.33 -1.86 -21.00
CA LYS A 9 -3.22 -3.09 -20.19
C LYS A 9 -1.76 -3.52 -20.03
N LEU A 10 -0.97 -3.46 -21.10
CA LEU A 10 0.46 -3.81 -21.05
C LEU A 10 1.25 -2.84 -20.16
N ILE A 11 0.94 -1.53 -20.17
CA ILE A 11 1.56 -0.54 -19.28
C ILE A 11 1.30 -0.92 -17.82
N ILE A 12 0.04 -1.25 -17.47
CA ILE A 12 -0.33 -1.64 -16.08
C ILE A 12 0.43 -2.90 -15.65
N LEU A 13 0.44 -3.94 -16.50
CA LEU A 13 1.16 -5.18 -16.21
C LEU A 13 2.67 -4.93 -16.05
N TYR A 14 3.26 -4.10 -16.92
CA TYR A 14 4.67 -3.75 -16.86
C TYR A 14 5.02 -2.97 -15.59
N MET A 15 4.18 -2.03 -15.14
CA MET A 15 4.38 -1.33 -13.87
C MET A 15 4.40 -2.31 -12.69
N LEU A 16 3.45 -3.27 -12.66
CA LEU A 16 3.36 -4.29 -11.61
C LEU A 16 4.53 -5.29 -11.66
N ASP A 17 5.05 -5.62 -12.85
CA ASP A 17 6.22 -6.49 -13.04
C ASP A 17 7.53 -5.86 -12.52
N LYS A 18 7.62 -4.53 -12.51
CA LYS A 18 8.84 -3.82 -12.12
C LYS A 18 8.99 -3.59 -10.60
N VAL A 19 8.01 -3.95 -9.83
CA VAL A 19 8.01 -3.77 -8.37
C VAL A 19 7.79 -5.11 -7.65
N ASP A 20 8.34 -5.24 -6.44
CA ASP A 20 8.19 -6.40 -5.56
C ASP A 20 7.05 -6.22 -4.52
N PHE A 21 6.13 -5.29 -4.78
CA PHE A 21 5.00 -4.95 -3.93
C PHE A 21 3.77 -4.57 -4.77
N PRO A 22 2.55 -4.64 -4.23
CA PRO A 22 1.36 -4.23 -4.97
C PRO A 22 1.35 -2.73 -5.23
N LEU A 23 0.69 -2.30 -6.30
CA LEU A 23 0.43 -0.88 -6.56
C LEU A 23 -1.02 -0.54 -6.24
N THR A 24 -1.25 0.67 -5.72
CA THR A 24 -2.61 1.17 -5.49
C THR A 24 -3.22 1.71 -6.80
N ASN A 25 -4.56 1.75 -6.83
CA ASN A 25 -5.28 2.41 -7.92
C ASN A 25 -4.80 3.86 -8.14
N SER A 26 -4.53 4.58 -7.03
CA SER A 26 -4.03 5.95 -7.08
C SER A 26 -2.67 6.06 -7.75
N GLN A 27 -1.74 5.16 -7.41
CA GLN A 27 -0.38 5.14 -7.95
C GLN A 27 -0.36 4.84 -9.46
N ILE A 28 -1.14 3.85 -9.89
CA ILE A 28 -1.29 3.53 -11.32
C ILE A 28 -1.95 4.69 -12.06
N SER A 29 -3.01 5.27 -11.47
CA SER A 29 -3.73 6.40 -12.06
C SER A 29 -2.83 7.63 -12.17
N GLU A 30 -2.04 7.94 -11.15
CA GLU A 30 -1.12 9.05 -11.14
C GLU A 30 -0.15 8.99 -12.33
N PHE A 31 0.50 7.85 -12.55
CA PHE A 31 1.41 7.69 -13.67
C PHE A 31 0.69 7.84 -15.01
N ILE A 32 -0.32 7.02 -15.25
CA ILE A 32 -0.98 6.92 -16.57
C ILE A 32 -1.67 8.23 -16.98
N LEU A 33 -2.26 8.95 -16.01
CA LEU A 33 -2.96 10.20 -16.29
C LEU A 33 -2.00 11.38 -16.42
N ASN A 34 -0.93 11.45 -15.63
CA ASN A 34 0.06 12.52 -15.71
C ASN A 34 0.84 12.47 -17.03
N GLU A 35 1.19 11.27 -17.49
CA GLU A 35 1.83 11.08 -18.80
C GLU A 35 0.84 11.22 -19.97
N GLY A 36 -0.47 11.32 -19.68
CA GLY A 36 -1.49 11.52 -20.70
C GLY A 36 -1.74 10.32 -21.61
N TYR A 37 -1.35 9.11 -21.18
CA TYR A 37 -1.51 7.91 -22.02
C TYR A 37 -2.97 7.57 -22.29
N THR A 38 -3.86 7.81 -21.29
CA THR A 38 -5.29 7.57 -21.48
C THR A 38 -6.15 8.41 -20.51
N THR A 39 -7.47 8.23 -20.56
CA THR A 39 -8.42 8.85 -19.65
C THR A 39 -8.73 7.92 -18.47
N TYR A 40 -9.20 8.50 -17.36
CA TYR A 40 -9.58 7.74 -16.16
C TYR A 40 -10.56 6.59 -16.46
N PHE A 41 -11.59 6.83 -17.27
CA PHE A 41 -12.58 5.79 -17.62
C PHE A 41 -11.97 4.61 -18.36
N LYS A 42 -11.07 4.88 -19.33
CA LYS A 42 -10.38 3.81 -20.07
C LYS A 42 -9.39 3.06 -19.20
N LEU A 43 -8.74 3.74 -18.24
CA LEU A 43 -7.89 3.11 -17.26
C LEU A 43 -8.68 2.14 -16.38
N GLN A 44 -9.82 2.59 -15.81
CA GLN A 44 -10.67 1.72 -14.98
C GLN A 44 -11.22 0.53 -15.79
N GLN A 45 -11.58 0.72 -17.06
CA GLN A 45 -11.97 -0.37 -17.95
C GLN A 45 -10.81 -1.36 -18.17
N ALA A 46 -9.58 -0.87 -18.38
CA ALA A 46 -8.40 -1.73 -18.56
C ALA A 46 -8.12 -2.56 -17.30
N LEU A 47 -8.22 -1.96 -16.11
CA LEU A 47 -8.09 -2.66 -14.83
C LEU A 47 -9.17 -3.73 -14.65
N SER A 48 -10.43 -3.42 -14.95
CA SER A 48 -11.52 -4.40 -14.88
C SER A 48 -11.28 -5.59 -15.82
N GLU A 49 -10.86 -5.33 -17.06
CA GLU A 49 -10.58 -6.41 -18.02
C GLU A 49 -9.34 -7.25 -17.63
N LEU A 50 -8.34 -6.66 -16.96
CA LEU A 50 -7.20 -7.40 -16.43
C LEU A 50 -7.61 -8.29 -15.25
N LEU A 51 -8.51 -7.84 -14.37
CA LEU A 51 -9.10 -8.63 -13.29
C LEU A 51 -9.93 -9.78 -13.85
N ASP A 52 -10.83 -9.49 -14.79
CA ASP A 52 -11.70 -10.51 -15.42
C ASP A 52 -10.89 -11.60 -16.17
N SER A 53 -9.72 -11.21 -16.71
CA SER A 53 -8.80 -12.14 -17.39
C SER A 53 -7.87 -12.89 -16.43
N GLY A 54 -7.88 -12.56 -15.13
CA GLY A 54 -7.02 -13.20 -14.13
C GLY A 54 -5.55 -12.79 -14.19
N PHE A 55 -5.18 -11.74 -14.95
CA PHE A 55 -3.78 -11.28 -15.05
C PHE A 55 -3.33 -10.44 -13.85
N ILE A 56 -4.29 -9.85 -13.15
CA ILE A 56 -4.06 -9.18 -11.87
C ILE A 56 -5.13 -9.66 -10.86
N ARG A 57 -4.83 -9.55 -9.58
CA ARG A 57 -5.80 -9.70 -8.50
C ARG A 57 -5.90 -8.42 -7.69
N GLU A 58 -7.05 -8.16 -7.12
CA GLU A 58 -7.24 -7.00 -6.24
C GLU A 58 -7.37 -7.42 -4.77
N GLU A 59 -6.90 -6.53 -3.91
CA GLU A 59 -7.13 -6.54 -2.46
C GLU A 59 -7.67 -5.16 -2.08
N SER A 60 -8.91 -5.10 -1.62
CA SER A 60 -9.56 -3.84 -1.28
C SER A 60 -9.76 -3.70 0.21
N THR A 61 -9.47 -2.50 0.72
CA THR A 61 -9.84 -2.02 2.05
C THR A 61 -10.91 -0.94 1.91
N HIS A 62 -11.46 -0.44 3.01
CA HIS A 62 -12.43 0.67 2.97
C HIS A 62 -11.85 1.96 2.35
N THR A 63 -10.52 2.10 2.30
CA THR A 63 -9.86 3.34 1.86
C THR A 63 -9.07 3.21 0.58
N ARG A 64 -8.62 1.99 0.21
CA ARG A 64 -7.69 1.76 -0.90
C ARG A 64 -7.94 0.42 -1.58
N THR A 65 -7.66 0.38 -2.87
CA THR A 65 -7.58 -0.85 -3.67
C THR A 65 -6.14 -1.05 -4.11
N PHE A 66 -5.62 -2.25 -3.88
CA PHE A 66 -4.27 -2.70 -4.24
C PHE A 66 -4.37 -3.73 -5.35
N TYR A 67 -3.49 -3.63 -6.33
CA TYR A 67 -3.39 -4.59 -7.43
C TYR A 67 -2.07 -5.35 -7.36
N HIS A 68 -2.18 -6.65 -7.51
CA HIS A 68 -1.05 -7.58 -7.54
C HIS A 68 -0.99 -8.25 -8.91
N LEU A 69 0.22 -8.43 -9.44
CA LEU A 69 0.43 -9.24 -10.61
C LEU A 69 0.20 -10.73 -10.27
N THR A 70 -0.44 -11.46 -11.16
CA THR A 70 -0.55 -12.93 -11.05
C THR A 70 0.54 -13.60 -11.88
N GLU A 71 0.70 -14.91 -11.72
CA GLU A 71 1.64 -15.70 -12.50
C GLU A 71 1.33 -15.63 -14.01
N GLU A 72 0.04 -15.70 -14.37
CA GLU A 72 -0.45 -15.55 -15.74
C GLU A 72 -0.21 -14.13 -16.29
N GLY A 73 -0.32 -13.12 -15.41
CA GLY A 73 0.00 -11.74 -15.77
C GLY A 73 1.49 -11.54 -16.03
N GLU A 74 2.35 -12.13 -15.21
CA GLU A 74 3.80 -12.11 -15.38
C GLU A 74 4.24 -12.79 -16.68
N GLU A 75 3.73 -13.98 -16.97
CA GLU A 75 3.98 -14.66 -18.24
C GLU A 75 3.53 -13.81 -19.42
N THR A 76 2.34 -13.21 -19.31
CA THR A 76 1.78 -12.36 -20.39
C THR A 76 2.66 -11.14 -20.65
N ILE A 77 3.07 -10.40 -19.62
CA ILE A 77 3.91 -9.22 -19.84
C ILE A 77 5.31 -9.61 -20.33
N HIS A 78 5.86 -10.71 -19.88
CA HIS A 78 7.14 -11.22 -20.39
C HIS A 78 7.11 -11.48 -21.89
N TYR A 79 5.99 -12.00 -22.40
CA TYR A 79 5.81 -12.25 -23.85
C TYR A 79 5.60 -10.96 -24.64
N PHE A 80 4.78 -10.04 -24.13
CA PHE A 80 4.35 -8.84 -24.86
C PHE A 80 5.12 -7.56 -24.53
N LYS A 81 6.14 -7.58 -23.67
CA LYS A 81 6.88 -6.37 -23.25
C LYS A 81 7.46 -5.56 -24.41
N ASN A 82 7.78 -6.23 -25.54
CA ASN A 82 8.34 -5.57 -26.73
C ASN A 82 7.28 -4.78 -27.52
N ASP A 83 5.99 -4.98 -27.23
CA ASP A 83 4.89 -4.17 -27.79
C ASP A 83 4.79 -2.80 -27.10
N ILE A 84 5.47 -2.63 -25.94
CA ILE A 84 5.62 -1.34 -25.28
C ILE A 84 6.87 -0.65 -25.84
N SER A 85 6.71 0.58 -26.34
CA SER A 85 7.85 1.32 -26.88
C SER A 85 8.94 1.55 -25.81
N PRO A 86 10.23 1.58 -26.20
CA PRO A 86 11.31 1.85 -25.24
C PRO A 86 11.14 3.15 -24.45
N ALA A 87 10.55 4.17 -25.07
CA ALA A 87 10.28 5.44 -24.39
C ALA A 87 9.29 5.27 -23.22
N ILE A 88 8.17 4.56 -23.46
CA ILE A 88 7.19 4.28 -22.39
C ILE A 88 7.81 3.41 -21.28
N GLN A 89 8.63 2.42 -21.63
CA GLN A 89 9.33 1.61 -20.64
C GLN A 89 10.28 2.47 -19.77
N GLU A 90 10.99 3.44 -20.36
CA GLU A 90 11.86 4.36 -19.65
C GLU A 90 11.07 5.30 -18.74
N ASP A 91 9.94 5.83 -19.19
CA ASP A 91 9.04 6.67 -18.39
C ASP A 91 8.55 5.91 -17.14
N ILE A 92 8.13 4.64 -17.33
CA ILE A 92 7.70 3.78 -16.20
C ILE A 92 8.86 3.55 -15.23
N ASN A 93 10.04 3.15 -15.73
CA ASN A 93 11.20 2.87 -14.89
C ASN A 93 11.64 4.11 -14.11
N SER A 94 11.64 5.27 -14.75
CA SER A 94 11.98 6.55 -14.13
C SER A 94 10.97 6.93 -13.04
N PHE A 95 9.67 6.80 -13.30
CA PHE A 95 8.62 7.05 -12.31
C PHE A 95 8.77 6.14 -11.08
N LEU A 96 8.89 4.83 -11.31
CA LEU A 96 8.99 3.85 -10.23
C LEU A 96 10.28 4.04 -9.42
N SER A 97 11.43 4.31 -10.07
CA SER A 97 12.70 4.56 -9.37
C SER A 97 12.67 5.83 -8.53
N ASN A 98 12.13 6.93 -9.08
CA ASN A 98 12.07 8.21 -8.39
C ASN A 98 11.15 8.17 -7.17
N LYS A 99 10.07 7.38 -7.23
CA LYS A 99 9.05 7.29 -6.18
C LYS A 99 9.10 5.98 -5.38
N GLN A 100 10.06 5.11 -5.61
CA GLN A 100 10.11 3.76 -5.02
C GLN A 100 9.86 3.77 -3.51
N TYR A 101 10.48 4.69 -2.78
CA TYR A 101 10.34 4.79 -1.34
C TYR A 101 8.90 5.18 -0.93
N GLU A 102 8.32 6.17 -1.61
CA GLU A 102 6.95 6.64 -1.33
C GLU A 102 5.92 5.55 -1.67
N LEU A 103 6.04 4.95 -2.86
CA LEU A 103 5.16 3.89 -3.32
C LEU A 103 5.17 2.69 -2.37
N LYS A 104 6.37 2.26 -1.95
CA LYS A 104 6.54 1.14 -1.04
C LYS A 104 6.00 1.43 0.36
N ASN A 105 6.24 2.62 0.89
CA ASN A 105 5.72 3.02 2.20
C ASN A 105 4.18 3.10 2.21
N GLU A 106 3.60 3.61 1.14
CA GLU A 106 2.15 3.73 1.03
C GLU A 106 1.45 2.37 1.10
N VAL A 107 2.00 1.33 0.48
CA VAL A 107 1.43 -0.01 0.49
C VAL A 107 1.79 -0.81 1.74
N ALA A 108 2.90 -0.47 2.40
CA ALA A 108 3.32 -1.10 3.64
C ALA A 108 2.42 -0.75 4.82
N ILE A 109 1.78 0.42 4.79
CA ILE A 109 0.91 0.91 5.87
C ILE A 109 -0.54 0.63 5.50
N LYS A 110 -1.16 -0.35 6.15
CA LYS A 110 -2.56 -0.73 5.93
C LYS A 110 -3.39 -0.45 7.17
N ALA A 111 -4.61 0.01 6.97
CA ALA A 111 -5.64 0.04 8.00
C ALA A 111 -7.00 -0.28 7.38
N ASP A 112 -7.75 -1.08 8.09
CA ASP A 112 -9.12 -1.42 7.72
C ASP A 112 -9.97 -1.56 8.98
N TYR A 113 -11.29 -1.49 8.84
CA TYR A 113 -12.21 -1.67 9.96
C TYR A 113 -13.38 -2.58 9.55
N TYR A 114 -13.90 -3.31 10.51
CA TYR A 114 -15.01 -4.21 10.31
C TYR A 114 -15.85 -4.31 11.59
N ARG A 115 -17.06 -4.77 11.47
CA ARG A 115 -17.96 -5.00 12.60
C ARG A 115 -17.79 -6.44 13.10
N ASN A 116 -17.51 -6.58 14.40
CA ASN A 116 -17.39 -7.89 15.02
C ASN A 116 -18.78 -8.51 15.33
N PRO A 117 -18.84 -9.80 15.69
CA PRO A 117 -20.13 -10.44 16.05
C PRO A 117 -20.85 -9.80 17.23
N ASN A 118 -20.14 -9.10 18.11
CA ASN A 118 -20.72 -8.36 19.24
C ASN A 118 -21.27 -6.98 18.87
N MET A 119 -21.31 -6.67 17.56
CA MET A 119 -21.78 -5.40 17.03
C MET A 119 -20.89 -4.19 17.33
N GLU A 120 -19.65 -4.40 17.78
CA GLU A 120 -18.62 -3.39 17.98
C GLU A 120 -17.75 -3.26 16.72
N TYR A 121 -17.10 -2.12 16.53
CA TYR A 121 -16.18 -1.91 15.42
C TYR A 121 -14.75 -2.27 15.81
N CYS A 122 -14.11 -3.10 15.00
CA CYS A 122 -12.70 -3.45 15.13
C CYS A 122 -11.91 -2.75 14.03
N VAL A 123 -10.83 -2.07 14.41
CA VAL A 123 -9.88 -1.44 13.48
C VAL A 123 -8.60 -2.24 13.48
N ARG A 124 -8.21 -2.79 12.34
CA ARG A 124 -6.94 -3.48 12.18
C ARG A 124 -5.94 -2.55 11.51
N CYS A 125 -4.86 -2.27 12.21
CA CYS A 125 -3.78 -1.38 11.80
C CYS A 125 -2.52 -2.21 11.58
N GLN A 126 -1.94 -2.16 10.39
CA GLN A 126 -0.79 -3.00 10.04
C GLN A 126 0.33 -2.18 9.42
N ILE A 127 1.56 -2.63 9.68
CA ILE A 127 2.75 -2.23 8.92
C ILE A 127 3.42 -3.52 8.45
N LEU A 128 3.59 -3.62 7.13
CA LEU A 128 4.14 -4.78 6.47
C LEU A 128 5.59 -4.51 5.99
N GLU A 129 6.42 -5.53 6.05
CA GLU A 129 7.71 -5.55 5.36
C GLU A 129 7.80 -6.85 4.55
N ARG A 130 7.88 -6.75 3.22
CA ARG A 130 7.89 -7.91 2.31
C ARG A 130 6.75 -8.90 2.62
N ASP A 131 5.54 -8.38 2.73
CA ASP A 131 4.30 -9.12 3.07
C ASP A 131 4.25 -9.74 4.48
N ALA A 132 5.30 -9.57 5.28
CA ALA A 132 5.30 -10.00 6.68
C ALA A 132 4.88 -8.83 7.59
N PRO A 133 3.95 -9.03 8.55
CA PRO A 133 3.54 -7.97 9.45
C PRO A 133 4.64 -7.69 10.47
N LEU A 134 5.19 -6.47 10.44
CA LEU A 134 6.01 -5.92 11.52
C LEU A 134 5.15 -5.47 12.70
N ILE A 135 3.98 -4.92 12.39
CA ILE A 135 2.97 -4.52 13.36
C ILE A 135 1.63 -5.00 12.83
N ASP A 136 0.87 -5.63 13.71
CA ASP A 136 -0.52 -6.01 13.48
C ASP A 136 -1.29 -5.75 14.76
N LEU A 137 -2.04 -4.65 14.81
CA LEU A 137 -2.77 -4.17 15.97
C LEU A 137 -4.26 -4.12 15.65
N THR A 138 -5.08 -4.73 16.49
CA THR A 138 -6.53 -4.61 16.42
C THR A 138 -7.05 -3.84 17.64
N LEU A 139 -7.82 -2.79 17.36
CA LEU A 139 -8.48 -1.97 18.37
C LEU A 139 -9.99 -2.13 18.25
N THR A 140 -10.70 -2.24 19.38
CA THR A 140 -12.17 -2.26 19.41
C THR A 140 -12.67 -0.89 19.86
N VAL A 141 -13.59 -0.33 19.11
CA VAL A 141 -14.22 0.98 19.39
C VAL A 141 -15.73 0.89 19.25
N PRO A 142 -16.49 1.72 20.00
CA PRO A 142 -17.95 1.62 20.04
C PRO A 142 -18.63 2.11 18.77
N THR A 143 -18.04 3.07 18.02
CA THR A 143 -18.69 3.72 16.89
C THR A 143 -17.90 3.57 15.59
N GLU A 144 -18.63 3.57 14.46
CA GLU A 144 -18.03 3.55 13.12
C GLU A 144 -17.19 4.80 12.85
N SER A 145 -17.64 5.96 13.31
CA SER A 145 -16.92 7.22 13.14
C SER A 145 -15.53 7.21 13.80
N GLU A 146 -15.41 6.59 14.97
CA GLU A 146 -14.11 6.39 15.62
C GLU A 146 -13.24 5.41 14.85
N ALA A 147 -13.83 4.31 14.36
CA ALA A 147 -13.12 3.34 13.55
C ALA A 147 -12.56 3.98 12.26
N MET A 148 -13.38 4.73 11.53
CA MET A 148 -12.97 5.48 10.34
C MET A 148 -11.84 6.48 10.66
N ALA A 149 -11.97 7.23 11.75
CA ALA A 149 -10.96 8.22 12.14
C ALA A 149 -9.62 7.57 12.48
N ILE A 150 -9.62 6.43 13.19
CA ILE A 150 -8.40 5.67 13.51
C ILE A 150 -7.76 5.15 12.23
N ALA A 151 -8.53 4.51 11.34
CA ALA A 151 -8.01 3.97 10.10
C ALA A 151 -7.41 5.06 9.20
N ALA A 152 -8.08 6.20 9.05
CA ALA A 152 -7.59 7.34 8.28
C ALA A 152 -6.31 7.93 8.89
N ASN A 153 -6.29 8.15 10.22
CA ASN A 153 -5.11 8.66 10.91
C ASN A 153 -3.90 7.72 10.80
N TRP A 154 -4.13 6.40 10.90
CA TRP A 154 -3.08 5.41 10.76
C TRP A 154 -2.39 5.49 9.39
N THR A 155 -3.14 5.58 8.32
CA THR A 155 -2.60 5.64 6.96
C THR A 155 -1.99 6.99 6.59
N GLN A 156 -2.49 8.11 7.13
CA GLN A 156 -2.02 9.46 6.77
C GLN A 156 -0.81 9.93 7.59
N LYS A 157 -0.70 9.52 8.86
CA LYS A 157 0.28 10.10 9.79
C LYS A 157 1.51 9.21 10.03
N ASN A 158 1.51 7.98 9.53
CA ASN A 158 2.65 7.09 9.69
C ASN A 158 3.65 7.28 8.55
N GLU A 159 4.69 8.10 8.79
CA GLU A 159 5.90 8.07 8.00
C GLU A 159 6.84 7.01 8.59
N ILE A 160 7.14 5.97 7.82
CA ILE A 160 8.18 5.01 8.19
C ILE A 160 9.53 5.69 7.98
N ARG A 161 10.14 6.20 9.04
CA ARG A 161 11.50 6.74 8.98
C ARG A 161 12.50 5.65 9.38
N GLN A 162 13.31 5.23 8.43
CA GLN A 162 14.50 4.43 8.74
C GLN A 162 15.62 5.35 9.19
N SER A 163 15.93 5.34 10.46
CA SER A 163 17.12 6.01 11.00
C SER A 163 17.97 5.02 11.79
N ASN A 164 19.20 4.81 11.36
CA ASN A 164 20.21 3.96 12.03
C ASN A 164 19.73 2.52 12.36
N GLY A 165 19.04 1.85 11.41
CA GLY A 165 18.54 0.49 11.62
C GLY A 165 17.36 0.40 12.61
N ARG A 166 16.69 1.51 12.85
CA ARG A 166 15.48 1.58 13.68
C ARG A 166 14.31 2.06 12.84
N ILE A 167 13.19 1.38 12.95
CA ILE A 167 11.91 1.86 12.40
C ILE A 167 11.29 2.79 13.44
N ILE A 168 11.18 4.07 13.11
CA ILE A 168 10.51 5.06 13.94
C ILE A 168 9.15 5.31 13.31
N ILE A 169 8.11 4.93 14.00
CA ILE A 169 6.73 5.24 13.63
C ILE A 169 6.35 6.48 14.42
N GLY A 170 6.30 7.63 13.74
CA GLY A 170 5.89 8.90 14.35
C GLY A 170 4.41 9.13 14.11
N ILE A 171 3.61 9.09 15.17
CA ILE A 171 2.27 9.66 15.15
C ILE A 171 2.43 11.09 15.66
N SER A 172 2.26 12.09 14.76
CA SER A 172 2.42 13.50 15.11
C SER A 172 1.29 13.99 16.03
N PRO A 173 1.59 14.68 17.14
CA PRO A 173 0.58 15.11 18.08
C PRO A 173 0.10 16.52 17.80
N LYS A 174 -1.19 16.68 17.54
CA LYS A 174 -1.90 17.92 17.88
C LYS A 174 -3.08 17.57 18.78
N LYS A 175 -2.95 17.90 20.07
CA LYS A 175 -3.98 17.90 21.13
C LYS A 175 -4.90 16.65 21.19
N ASN A 176 -4.70 15.85 22.23
CA ASN A 176 -5.49 14.66 22.62
C ASN A 176 -5.29 13.38 21.80
N GLU A 177 -4.07 13.09 21.35
CA GLU A 177 -3.77 11.87 20.60
C GLU A 177 -2.90 10.88 21.39
N LEU A 178 -3.23 9.59 21.29
CA LEU A 178 -2.44 8.48 21.83
C LEU A 178 -1.10 8.38 21.08
N TYR A 179 0.00 8.35 21.83
CA TYR A 179 1.32 8.13 21.26
C TYR A 179 1.71 6.66 21.36
N PHE A 180 2.11 6.08 20.24
CA PHE A 180 2.82 4.80 20.22
C PHE A 180 4.24 5.03 19.70
N ASN A 181 5.24 4.87 20.56
CA ASN A 181 6.64 4.80 20.14
C ASN A 181 7.08 3.34 20.08
N PHE A 182 7.29 2.83 18.88
CA PHE A 182 7.83 1.49 18.69
C PHE A 182 9.34 1.59 18.43
N HIS A 183 10.14 0.94 19.29
CA HIS A 183 11.56 0.77 19.08
C HIS A 183 11.83 -0.64 18.59
N CYS A 184 12.16 -0.80 17.33
CA CYS A 184 12.62 -2.08 16.77
C CYS A 184 14.12 -1.99 16.51
N LYS A 185 14.91 -2.80 17.19
CA LYS A 185 16.37 -2.85 17.02
C LYS A 185 16.68 -3.95 16.03
N TYR A 186 17.02 -3.58 14.78
CA TYR A 186 17.58 -4.52 13.81
C TYR A 186 19.05 -4.77 14.14
N SER A 187 19.41 -5.98 14.56
CA SER A 187 20.75 -6.48 14.40
C SER A 187 20.71 -7.62 13.39
N SER A 188 21.45 -7.45 12.31
CA SER A 188 21.74 -8.51 11.36
C SER A 188 22.36 -9.70 12.11
N PHE A 189 21.69 -10.79 12.12
CA PHE A 189 21.97 -12.16 12.55
C PHE A 189 21.01 -12.64 13.63
N SER A 190 20.25 -13.64 13.23
CA SER A 190 19.41 -14.52 14.02
C SER A 190 17.91 -14.27 13.98
N PHE A 191 17.26 -15.08 13.19
CA PHE A 191 15.84 -15.44 13.26
C PHE A 191 15.54 -16.05 14.63
N TYR A 192 15.30 -15.31 15.65
CA TYR A 192 14.54 -15.69 16.85
C TYR A 192 14.69 -14.58 17.90
N LEU A 193 13.58 -14.06 18.38
CA LEU A 193 13.46 -13.06 19.46
C LEU A 193 13.68 -11.58 19.08
N ALA A 194 12.81 -11.02 18.24
CA ALA A 194 12.53 -9.60 18.32
C ALA A 194 11.69 -9.33 19.58
N ARG A 195 12.32 -8.90 20.68
CA ARG A 195 11.60 -8.31 21.81
C ARG A 195 11.10 -6.94 21.40
N ILE A 196 9.82 -6.85 21.07
CA ILE A 196 9.12 -5.60 20.89
C ILE A 196 8.95 -4.98 22.27
N CYS A 197 9.72 -3.93 22.58
CA CYS A 197 9.43 -3.08 23.72
C CYS A 197 8.35 -2.08 23.30
N ILE A 198 7.11 -2.36 23.65
CA ILE A 198 6.00 -1.42 23.52
C ILE A 198 6.07 -0.50 24.73
N ILE A 199 6.51 0.75 24.53
CA ILE A 199 6.38 1.79 25.56
C ILE A 199 5.09 2.55 25.23
N ILE A 200 4.03 2.22 25.97
CA ILE A 200 2.77 2.98 25.92
C ILE A 200 2.94 4.12 26.94
N ILE A 201 3.11 5.34 26.46
CA ILE A 201 3.10 6.52 27.34
C ILE A 201 1.67 7.08 27.30
N PHE A 202 0.90 6.76 28.32
CA PHE A 202 -0.34 7.47 28.61
C PHE A 202 0.03 8.83 29.23
N GLN A 203 -0.05 9.91 28.47
CA GLN A 203 -0.03 11.26 29.01
C GLN A 203 -1.40 11.90 28.85
N GLY A 204 -2.09 12.00 29.97
CA GLY A 204 -3.11 13.01 30.21
C GLY A 204 -4.55 12.63 29.92
N MET A 205 -5.11 11.79 30.78
CA MET A 205 -6.51 11.89 31.14
C MET A 205 -6.56 11.97 32.67
N PHE A 206 -6.40 13.17 33.22
CA PHE A 206 -6.95 13.63 34.49
C PHE A 206 -6.73 15.14 34.56
N LEU A 207 -7.76 15.90 34.19
CA LEU A 207 -8.32 17.08 34.89
C LEU A 207 -9.46 17.61 34.01
#